data_0639bb3917275d2974bda1ef0d995842
#
_entry.id   0639bb3917275d2974bda1ef0d995842
#
_cell.length_a   1.000
_cell.length_b   1.000
_cell.length_c   1.000
_cell.angle_alpha   90.00
_cell.angle_beta   90.00
_cell.angle_gamma   90.00
#
_symmetry.space_group_name_H-M   'P 1'
#
loop_
_entity.id
_entity.type
_entity.pdbx_description
1 polymer ?
#
loop_
_entity_poly.entity_id
_entity_poly.type
_entity_poly.pdbx_seq_one_letter_code
_entity_poly.pdbx_strand_id
1 'polypeptide(L)'
;MEKMLVFGHINPDTDSVTASITLANLKRKMGLNAEERVLGDINKETKFVLDYFNVKEPRYLNDTKLRIKDMDYRKNCFINEYSSIMETYDYMMENNTTGVPIVDEDKKFISL
;
A
#
# COMPACT_ATOMS: atom_id res chain seq x y z
N MET A 1 -5.43 14.44 7.49
CA MET A 1 -6.54 13.56 7.05
C MET A 1 -5.98 12.57 6.03
N GLU A 2 -6.26 11.32 6.24
CA GLU A 2 -5.81 10.26 5.35
C GLU A 2 -6.44 10.43 3.95
N LYS A 3 -5.64 10.21 2.90
CA LYS A 3 -6.09 10.36 1.52
C LYS A 3 -6.79 9.09 1.04
N MET A 4 -8.05 9.20 0.64
CA MET A 4 -8.83 8.12 0.06
C MET A 4 -8.61 8.06 -1.44
N LEU A 5 -8.14 6.92 -1.97
CA LEU A 5 -8.00 6.69 -3.41
C LEU A 5 -9.19 5.88 -3.92
N VAL A 6 -9.80 6.34 -5.00
CA VAL A 6 -10.96 5.71 -5.65
C VAL A 6 -10.55 5.26 -7.04
N PHE A 7 -10.68 3.98 -7.33
CA PHE A 7 -10.29 3.39 -8.61
C PHE A 7 -11.16 2.18 -8.94
N GLY A 8 -11.21 1.84 -10.22
CA GLY A 8 -11.92 0.67 -10.73
C GLY A 8 -10.96 -0.50 -10.99
N HIS A 9 -11.27 -1.31 -12.00
CA HIS A 9 -10.45 -2.48 -12.37
C HIS A 9 -9.22 -2.11 -13.23
N ILE A 10 -8.34 -3.11 -13.43
CA ILE A 10 -7.02 -2.92 -14.06
C ILE A 10 -7.09 -2.48 -15.53
N ASN A 11 -8.12 -2.91 -16.25
CA ASN A 11 -8.39 -2.48 -17.62
C ASN A 11 -9.55 -1.47 -17.60
N PRO A 12 -9.27 -0.17 -17.37
CA PRO A 12 -10.29 0.82 -17.14
C PRO A 12 -11.11 1.05 -18.42
N ASP A 13 -12.39 0.73 -18.36
CA ASP A 13 -13.38 1.12 -19.37
C ASP A 13 -14.06 2.45 -18.98
N THR A 14 -14.89 2.98 -19.85
CA THR A 14 -15.59 4.25 -19.64
C THR A 14 -16.41 4.23 -18.36
N ASP A 15 -17.13 3.14 -18.08
CA ASP A 15 -17.95 2.98 -16.88
C ASP A 15 -17.10 3.03 -15.60
N SER A 16 -16.03 2.25 -15.56
CA SER A 16 -15.10 2.20 -14.43
C SER A 16 -14.47 3.57 -14.12
N VAL A 17 -14.03 4.28 -15.14
CA VAL A 17 -13.37 5.60 -14.99
C VAL A 17 -14.39 6.65 -14.54
N THR A 18 -15.54 6.73 -15.18
CA THR A 18 -16.58 7.71 -14.83
C THR A 18 -17.17 7.46 -13.44
N ALA A 19 -17.35 6.20 -13.05
CA ALA A 19 -17.80 5.84 -11.70
C ALA A 19 -16.80 6.27 -10.65
N SER A 20 -15.50 6.05 -10.86
CA SER A 20 -14.44 6.45 -9.91
C SER A 20 -14.38 7.97 -9.75
N ILE A 21 -14.48 8.73 -10.82
CA ILE A 21 -14.52 10.21 -10.82
C ILE A 21 -15.76 10.69 -10.04
N THR A 22 -16.91 10.12 -10.31
CA THR A 22 -18.18 10.50 -9.67
C THR A 22 -18.14 10.23 -8.18
N LEU A 23 -17.66 9.05 -7.77
CA LEU A 23 -17.57 8.68 -6.37
C LEU A 23 -16.54 9.55 -5.62
N ALA A 24 -15.38 9.81 -6.23
CA ALA A 24 -14.37 10.68 -5.63
C ALA A 24 -14.91 12.10 -5.43
N ASN A 25 -15.65 12.63 -6.42
CA ASN A 25 -16.30 13.94 -6.33
C ASN A 25 -17.35 13.98 -5.20
N LEU A 26 -18.19 12.96 -5.09
CA LEU A 26 -19.16 12.84 -4.00
C LEU A 26 -18.45 12.83 -2.64
N LYS A 27 -17.40 12.03 -2.48
CA LYS A 27 -16.62 11.97 -1.23
C LYS A 27 -15.97 13.31 -0.87
N ARG A 28 -15.45 14.05 -1.85
CA ARG A 28 -14.95 15.42 -1.64
C ARG A 28 -16.04 16.38 -1.15
N LYS A 29 -17.25 16.29 -1.72
CA LYS A 29 -18.40 17.10 -1.27
C LYS A 29 -18.85 16.74 0.15
N MET A 30 -18.59 15.52 0.61
CA MET A 30 -18.82 15.08 1.99
C MET A 30 -17.70 15.50 2.96
N GLY A 31 -16.70 16.25 2.50
CA GLY A 31 -15.59 16.72 3.32
C GLY A 31 -14.43 15.73 3.45
N LEU A 32 -14.41 14.63 2.68
CA LEU A 32 -13.33 13.65 2.68
C LEU A 32 -12.25 14.03 1.67
N ASN A 33 -10.99 13.69 1.96
CA ASN A 33 -9.87 13.89 1.04
C ASN A 33 -9.81 12.73 0.03
N ALA A 34 -10.66 12.76 -1.00
CA ALA A 34 -10.74 11.70 -2.00
C ALA A 34 -10.15 12.12 -3.35
N GLU A 35 -9.47 11.18 -4.01
CA GLU A 35 -8.87 11.37 -5.33
C GLU A 35 -9.12 10.14 -6.21
N GLU A 36 -9.59 10.39 -7.44
CA GLU A 36 -9.75 9.37 -8.46
C GLU A 36 -8.41 8.92 -9.03
N ARG A 37 -8.29 7.63 -9.35
CA ARG A 37 -7.11 7.01 -9.95
C ARG A 37 -7.51 5.98 -11.01
N VAL A 38 -6.59 5.67 -11.91
CA VAL A 38 -6.71 4.57 -12.87
C VAL A 38 -5.55 3.60 -12.72
N LEU A 39 -5.79 2.32 -12.98
CA LEU A 39 -4.80 1.25 -12.87
C LEU A 39 -4.18 0.86 -14.21
N GLY A 40 -4.68 1.39 -15.31
CA GLY A 40 -4.21 1.13 -16.66
C GLY A 40 -4.52 2.28 -17.61
N ASP A 41 -4.13 2.11 -18.88
CA ASP A 41 -4.38 3.11 -19.92
C ASP A 41 -5.86 3.23 -20.20
N ILE A 42 -6.35 4.45 -20.24
CA ILE A 42 -7.73 4.73 -20.66
C ILE A 42 -7.86 4.58 -22.18
N ASN A 43 -8.97 3.99 -22.62
CA ASN A 43 -9.23 3.78 -24.02
C ASN A 43 -9.69 5.09 -24.73
N LYS A 44 -9.74 5.05 -26.07
CA LYS A 44 -10.10 6.21 -26.90
C LYS A 44 -11.52 6.73 -26.64
N GLU A 45 -12.46 5.82 -26.36
CA GLU A 45 -13.84 6.17 -26.01
C GLU A 45 -13.89 6.95 -24.72
N THR A 46 -13.25 6.43 -23.66
CA THR A 46 -13.16 7.11 -22.35
C THR A 46 -12.53 8.48 -22.49
N LYS A 47 -11.44 8.58 -23.25
CA LYS A 47 -10.76 9.85 -23.51
C LYS A 47 -11.69 10.86 -24.20
N PHE A 48 -12.39 10.42 -25.24
CA PHE A 48 -13.37 11.26 -25.93
C PHE A 48 -14.46 11.79 -24.98
N VAL A 49 -15.00 10.91 -24.12
CA VAL A 49 -16.02 11.30 -23.13
C VAL A 49 -15.49 12.34 -22.15
N LEU A 50 -14.30 12.12 -21.60
CA LEU A 50 -13.68 13.07 -20.66
C LEU A 50 -13.42 14.43 -21.33
N ASP A 51 -12.89 14.43 -22.54
CA ASP A 51 -12.61 15.65 -23.31
C ASP A 51 -13.91 16.40 -23.64
N TYR A 52 -14.96 15.67 -24.05
CA TYR A 52 -16.26 16.26 -24.36
C TYR A 52 -16.89 17.01 -23.18
N PHE A 53 -16.78 16.43 -21.97
CA PHE A 53 -17.29 17.04 -20.75
C PHE A 53 -16.27 17.94 -20.03
N ASN A 54 -15.09 18.16 -20.62
CA ASN A 54 -13.99 18.93 -20.04
C ASN A 54 -13.60 18.44 -18.64
N VAL A 55 -13.54 17.14 -18.46
CA VAL A 55 -13.12 16.47 -17.22
C VAL A 55 -11.68 16.01 -17.37
N LYS A 56 -10.85 16.34 -16.37
CA LYS A 56 -9.44 15.94 -16.37
C LYS A 56 -9.29 14.44 -16.20
N GLU A 57 -8.37 13.84 -16.96
CA GLU A 57 -8.00 12.44 -16.83
C GLU A 57 -7.50 12.14 -15.41
N PRO A 58 -7.98 11.04 -14.77
CA PRO A 58 -7.42 10.58 -13.51
C PRO A 58 -5.94 10.20 -13.64
N ARG A 59 -5.17 10.42 -12.59
CA ARG A 59 -3.77 10.01 -12.57
C ARG A 59 -3.64 8.50 -12.39
N TYR A 60 -2.55 7.93 -12.88
CA TYR A 60 -2.19 6.55 -12.60
C TYR A 60 -2.02 6.30 -11.10
N LEU A 61 -2.46 5.13 -10.67
CA LEU A 61 -2.11 4.57 -9.38
C LEU A 61 -0.87 3.68 -9.57
N ASN A 62 0.30 4.25 -9.35
CA ASN A 62 1.57 3.59 -9.65
C ASN A 62 1.95 2.48 -8.67
N ASP A 63 1.30 2.41 -7.51
CA ASP A 63 1.65 1.44 -6.48
C ASP A 63 0.44 1.04 -5.64
N THR A 64 -0.10 -0.13 -5.96
CA THR A 64 -1.10 -0.84 -5.13
C THR A 64 -0.46 -1.98 -4.34
N LYS A 65 0.87 -2.15 -4.43
CA LYS A 65 1.57 -3.22 -3.73
C LYS A 65 1.54 -2.96 -2.23
N LEU A 66 1.23 -3.98 -1.49
CA LEU A 66 1.40 -3.97 -0.03
C LEU A 66 2.86 -3.67 0.28
N ARG A 67 3.09 -2.62 1.05
CA ARG A 67 4.41 -2.29 1.59
C ARG A 67 4.56 -2.92 2.96
N ILE A 68 5.76 -3.25 3.35
CA ILE A 68 6.05 -3.82 4.68
C ILE A 68 5.43 -2.96 5.79
N LYS A 69 5.46 -1.64 5.65
CA LYS A 69 4.84 -0.71 6.61
C LYS A 69 3.31 -0.83 6.75
N ASP A 70 2.63 -1.39 5.73
CA ASP A 70 1.18 -1.55 5.67
C ASP A 70 0.75 -2.94 6.17
N MET A 71 1.71 -3.79 6.54
CA MET A 71 1.50 -5.13 7.08
C MET A 71 1.59 -5.12 8.60
N ASP A 72 0.78 -5.98 9.22
CA ASP A 72 0.97 -6.30 10.63
C ASP A 72 2.11 -7.32 10.76
N TYR A 73 3.26 -6.87 11.24
CA TYR A 73 4.44 -7.70 11.44
C TYR A 73 5.05 -7.48 12.82
N ARG A 74 5.78 -8.49 13.31
CA ARG A 74 6.46 -8.42 14.61
C ARG A 74 7.62 -7.42 14.54
N LYS A 75 7.50 -6.29 15.24
CA LYS A 75 8.48 -5.19 15.18
C LYS A 75 9.70 -5.37 16.08
N ASN A 76 9.60 -6.21 17.09
CA ASN A 76 10.62 -6.37 18.13
C ASN A 76 11.10 -7.83 18.25
N CYS A 77 11.14 -8.55 17.14
CA CYS A 77 11.59 -9.93 17.09
C CYS A 77 13.04 -9.98 16.61
N PHE A 78 13.97 -9.73 17.49
CA PHE A 78 15.43 -9.81 17.24
C PHE A 78 16.18 -10.09 18.54
N ILE A 79 17.43 -10.54 18.41
CA ILE A 79 18.37 -10.70 19.52
C ILE A 79 19.66 -9.93 19.25
N ASN A 80 20.41 -9.64 20.32
CA ASN A 80 21.71 -8.99 20.22
C ASN A 80 22.80 -10.00 19.86
N GLU A 81 23.85 -9.54 19.17
CA GLU A 81 25.00 -10.36 18.75
C GLU A 81 25.76 -11.03 19.92
N TYR A 82 25.64 -10.49 21.13
CA TYR A 82 26.25 -11.05 22.33
C TYR A 82 25.38 -12.08 23.06
N SER A 83 24.16 -12.34 22.59
CA SER A 83 23.28 -13.36 23.16
C SER A 83 23.86 -14.75 22.96
N SER A 84 23.75 -15.58 23.97
CA SER A 84 24.22 -16.98 23.91
C SER A 84 23.29 -17.82 23.00
N ILE A 85 23.82 -18.96 22.54
CA ILE A 85 23.02 -19.92 21.77
C ILE A 85 21.77 -20.38 22.56
N MET A 86 21.94 -20.58 23.88
CA MET A 86 20.83 -21.02 24.72
C MET A 86 19.76 -19.94 24.86
N GLU A 87 20.16 -18.68 25.11
CA GLU A 87 19.21 -17.55 25.12
C GLU A 87 18.50 -17.39 23.79
N THR A 88 19.20 -17.59 22.68
CA THR A 88 18.62 -17.56 21.34
C THR A 88 17.56 -18.67 21.17
N TYR A 89 17.89 -19.89 21.59
CA TYR A 89 16.99 -21.03 21.53
C TYR A 89 15.72 -20.79 22.37
N ASP A 90 15.88 -20.35 23.61
CA ASP A 90 14.76 -20.06 24.51
C ASP A 90 13.86 -18.97 23.92
N TYR A 91 14.46 -17.90 23.38
CA TYR A 91 13.74 -16.83 22.70
C TYR A 91 12.93 -17.34 21.49
N MET A 92 13.53 -18.21 20.66
CA MET A 92 12.84 -18.81 19.50
C MET A 92 11.67 -19.68 19.92
N MET A 93 11.82 -20.46 20.99
CA MET A 93 10.76 -21.32 21.54
C MET A 93 9.61 -20.49 22.11
N GLU A 94 9.90 -19.46 22.91
CA GLU A 94 8.89 -18.57 23.50
C GLU A 94 8.11 -17.80 22.45
N ASN A 95 8.77 -17.38 21.36
CA ASN A 95 8.15 -16.60 20.29
C ASN A 95 7.60 -17.44 19.14
N ASN A 96 7.71 -18.77 19.23
CA ASN A 96 7.29 -19.72 18.19
C ASN A 96 7.81 -19.32 16.80
N THR A 97 9.12 -19.15 16.69
CA THR A 97 9.81 -18.77 15.46
C THR A 97 10.95 -19.73 15.16
N THR A 98 11.22 -19.99 13.87
CA THR A 98 12.30 -20.87 13.40
C THR A 98 13.57 -20.13 13.02
N GLY A 99 13.55 -18.81 13.09
CA GLY A 99 14.70 -17.94 12.83
C GLY A 99 14.50 -16.61 13.54
N VAL A 100 15.59 -15.98 13.94
CA VAL A 100 15.57 -14.68 14.59
C VAL A 100 16.72 -13.81 14.07
N PRO A 101 16.43 -12.54 13.67
CA PRO A 101 17.48 -11.61 13.25
C PRO A 101 18.43 -11.27 14.41
N ILE A 102 19.71 -11.26 14.11
CA ILE A 102 20.78 -10.81 15.02
C ILE A 102 21.10 -9.36 14.67
N VAL A 103 21.14 -8.51 15.67
CA VAL A 103 21.42 -7.08 15.51
C VAL A 103 22.61 -6.65 16.40
N ASP A 104 23.30 -5.59 15.99
CA ASP A 104 24.33 -4.92 16.79
C ASP A 104 23.72 -4.01 17.87
N GLU A 105 24.59 -3.29 18.60
CA GLU A 105 24.17 -2.35 19.65
C GLU A 105 23.29 -1.20 19.10
N ASP A 106 23.49 -0.83 17.85
CA ASP A 106 22.70 0.22 17.15
C ASP A 106 21.43 -0.34 16.51
N LYS A 107 21.06 -1.60 16.77
CA LYS A 107 19.92 -2.33 16.18
C LYS A 107 20.01 -2.49 14.65
N LYS A 108 21.21 -2.50 14.11
CA LYS A 108 21.43 -2.83 12.69
C LYS A 108 21.53 -4.35 12.51
N PHE A 109 20.93 -4.84 11.44
CA PHE A 109 20.95 -6.25 11.09
C PHE A 109 22.39 -6.73 10.78
N ILE A 110 22.79 -7.84 11.40
CA ILE A 110 24.07 -8.52 11.17
C ILE A 110 23.83 -9.82 10.43
N SER A 111 22.95 -10.67 10.95
CA SER A 111 22.72 -12.04 10.44
C SER A 111 21.34 -12.56 10.88
N LEU A 112 21.01 -13.75 10.36
CA LEU A 112 19.83 -14.52 10.72
C LEU A 112 20.25 -15.87 11.29
#